data_d22f5042a7e2332c0640d886d145d7d5
#
_entry.id   d22f5042a7e2332c0640d886d145d7d5
#
_cell.length_a   1.000
_cell.length_b   1.000
_cell.length_c   1.000
_cell.angle_alpha   90.00
_cell.angle_beta   90.00
_cell.angle_gamma   90.00
#
_symmetry.space_group_name_H-M   'P 1'
#
loop_
_entity.id
_entity.type
_entity.pdbx_description
1 polymer ?
#
loop_
_entity_poly.entity_id
_entity_poly.type
_entity_poly.pdbx_seq_one_letter_code
_entity_poly.pdbx_strand_id
1 'polypeptide(L)'
;DNIEILDSFSSISKSSHEKFIEKVAFQRLEMSIILSLYGRMVAAGEWRDYGISMLHDAAIFSIFKRTAEHPIYRIEKRPRLKNRQGEYAVIGMDGRILKRGHDLKTVIQVLERKLIRSVS
;
A
#
# COMPACT_ATOMS: atom_id res chain seq x y z
N ASP A 1 2.34 1.30 -37.97
CA ASP A 1 3.64 1.32 -37.33
C ASP A 1 3.53 1.73 -35.85
N ASN A 2 4.32 1.11 -35.04
CA ASN A 2 4.24 1.33 -33.58
C ASN A 2 4.60 2.75 -33.18
N ILE A 3 5.51 3.39 -33.92
CA ILE A 3 5.93 4.76 -33.59
C ILE A 3 4.82 5.76 -33.88
N GLU A 4 4.18 5.63 -35.04
CA GLU A 4 3.05 6.49 -35.39
C GLU A 4 1.86 6.28 -34.45
N ILE A 5 1.59 5.04 -34.12
CA ILE A 5 0.55 4.70 -33.18
C ILE A 5 0.87 5.30 -31.81
N LEU A 6 2.13 5.22 -31.39
CA LEU A 6 2.56 5.80 -30.13
C LEU A 6 2.46 7.32 -30.15
N ASP A 7 2.78 7.97 -31.27
CA ASP A 7 2.65 9.41 -31.35
C ASP A 7 1.20 9.86 -31.34
N SER A 8 0.34 9.14 -32.09
CA SER A 8 -1.10 9.39 -32.03
C SER A 8 -1.65 9.13 -30.64
N PHE A 9 -1.18 8.06 -30.04
CA PHE A 9 -1.52 7.72 -28.68
C PHE A 9 -1.04 8.78 -27.72
N SER A 10 0.16 9.30 -27.91
CA SER A 10 0.72 10.33 -27.05
C SER A 10 -0.11 11.60 -27.08
N SER A 11 -0.54 12.04 -28.25
CA SER A 11 -1.33 13.27 -28.34
C SER A 11 -2.75 13.06 -27.84
N ILE A 12 -3.34 11.89 -28.08
CA ILE A 12 -4.64 11.55 -27.52
C ILE A 12 -4.53 11.30 -26.04
N SER A 13 -3.47 10.62 -25.63
CA SER A 13 -3.33 10.13 -24.27
C SER A 13 -2.65 11.10 -23.33
N LYS A 14 -2.23 12.28 -23.80
CA LYS A 14 -1.64 13.21 -22.84
C LYS A 14 -2.64 13.60 -21.76
N SER A 15 -3.87 13.86 -22.11
CA SER A 15 -4.90 14.08 -21.10
C SER A 15 -5.25 12.79 -20.36
N SER A 16 -5.29 11.66 -21.09
CA SER A 16 -5.52 10.35 -20.46
C SER A 16 -4.31 9.90 -19.66
N HIS A 17 -3.13 10.16 -20.19
CA HIS A 17 -1.86 9.84 -19.58
C HIS A 17 -1.68 10.60 -18.27
N GLU A 18 -2.04 11.89 -18.25
CA GLU A 18 -2.02 12.66 -17.01
C GLU A 18 -2.92 12.06 -15.96
N LYS A 19 -4.10 11.57 -16.37
CA LYS A 19 -5.01 10.89 -15.46
C LYS A 19 -4.43 9.58 -14.93
N PHE A 20 -3.68 8.83 -15.75
CA PHE A 20 -3.06 7.58 -15.32
C PHE A 20 -1.79 7.80 -14.49
N ILE A 21 -1.01 8.82 -14.83
CA ILE A 21 0.22 9.15 -14.11
C ILE A 21 -0.09 9.62 -12.69
N GLU A 22 -1.27 10.18 -12.47
CA GLU A 22 -1.66 10.69 -11.18
C GLU A 22 -1.99 9.63 -10.15
N LYS A 23 -1.84 8.36 -10.50
CA LYS A 23 -2.02 7.30 -9.52
C LYS A 23 -0.86 7.28 -8.54
N VAL A 24 -1.21 7.09 -7.27
CA VAL A 24 -0.23 6.96 -6.20
C VAL A 24 0.32 5.55 -6.21
N ALA A 25 1.63 5.42 -6.04
CA ALA A 25 2.31 4.13 -5.93
C ALA A 25 3.27 4.15 -4.77
N PHE A 26 3.55 2.97 -4.22
CA PHE A 26 4.64 2.84 -3.26
C PHE A 26 5.97 2.92 -3.99
N GLN A 27 6.90 3.67 -3.43
CA GLN A 27 8.26 3.75 -3.92
C GLN A 27 9.01 2.46 -3.57
N ARG A 28 10.12 2.23 -4.24
CA ARG A 28 10.92 1.02 -4.06
C ARG A 28 11.31 0.80 -2.60
N LEU A 29 11.76 1.86 -1.93
CA LEU A 29 12.16 1.77 -0.52
C LEU A 29 10.96 1.46 0.38
N GLU A 30 9.82 2.07 0.08
CA GLU A 30 8.58 1.79 0.82
C GLU A 30 8.18 0.34 0.67
N MET A 31 8.20 -0.19 -0.56
CA MET A 31 7.90 -1.60 -0.81
C MET A 31 8.87 -2.53 -0.10
N SER A 32 10.15 -2.17 -0.07
CA SER A 32 11.15 -2.96 0.63
C SER A 32 10.82 -3.07 2.13
N ILE A 33 10.43 -1.97 2.74
CA ILE A 33 10.06 -1.94 4.16
C ILE A 33 8.81 -2.80 4.40
N ILE A 34 7.79 -2.64 3.57
CA ILE A 34 6.54 -3.39 3.71
C ILE A 34 6.76 -4.89 3.49
N LEU A 35 7.48 -5.26 2.43
CA LEU A 35 7.70 -6.66 2.10
C LEU A 35 8.60 -7.36 3.11
N SER A 36 9.51 -6.64 3.74
CA SER A 36 10.31 -7.19 4.82
C SER A 36 9.44 -7.63 6.00
N LEU A 37 8.51 -6.77 6.40
CA LEU A 37 7.54 -7.13 7.45
C LEU A 37 6.63 -8.26 6.98
N TYR A 38 6.13 -8.16 5.75
CA TYR A 38 5.23 -9.17 5.19
C TYR A 38 5.88 -10.56 5.24
N GLY A 39 7.14 -10.67 4.83
CA GLY A 39 7.86 -11.94 4.83
C GLY A 39 7.99 -12.53 6.24
N ARG A 40 8.26 -11.69 7.24
CA ARG A 40 8.34 -12.16 8.63
C ARG A 40 7.00 -12.67 9.12
N MET A 41 5.92 -12.00 8.76
CA MET A 41 4.57 -12.39 9.19
C MET A 41 4.10 -13.65 8.48
N VAL A 42 4.47 -13.84 7.23
CA VAL A 42 4.20 -15.09 6.50
C VAL A 42 4.96 -16.25 7.14
N ALA A 43 6.23 -16.03 7.45
CA ALA A 43 7.05 -17.06 8.11
C ALA A 43 6.48 -17.45 9.48
N ALA A 44 5.83 -16.51 10.16
CA ALA A 44 5.18 -16.76 11.44
C ALA A 44 3.79 -17.41 11.30
N GLY A 45 3.32 -17.63 10.07
CA GLY A 45 2.00 -18.20 9.82
C GLY A 45 0.83 -17.24 10.01
N GLU A 46 1.12 -15.94 10.14
CA GLU A 46 0.08 -14.94 10.43
C GLU A 46 -0.59 -14.39 9.17
N TRP A 47 0.18 -14.25 8.09
CA TRP A 47 -0.32 -13.69 6.84
C TRP A 47 -0.08 -14.67 5.72
N ARG A 48 -0.95 -14.62 4.69
CA ARG A 48 -0.90 -15.61 3.62
C ARG A 48 -0.83 -15.01 2.22
N ASP A 49 -1.42 -13.83 2.04
CA ASP A 49 -1.48 -13.23 0.71
C ASP A 49 -1.56 -11.72 0.83
N TYR A 50 -1.25 -11.04 -0.28
CA TYR A 50 -1.38 -9.60 -0.34
C TYR A 50 -1.85 -9.16 -1.72
N GLY A 51 -2.36 -7.93 -1.79
CA GLY A 51 -2.68 -7.28 -3.04
C GLY A 51 -2.25 -5.83 -2.97
N ILE A 52 -1.98 -5.23 -4.11
CA ILE A 52 -1.59 -3.83 -4.19
C ILE A 52 -2.58 -3.10 -5.09
N SER A 53 -3.10 -1.97 -4.60
CA SER A 53 -3.97 -1.09 -5.37
C SER A 53 -3.30 0.27 -5.49
N MET A 54 -3.26 0.78 -6.71
CA MET A 54 -2.74 2.11 -6.99
C MET A 54 -3.92 2.97 -7.46
N LEU A 55 -4.33 3.89 -6.60
CA LEU A 55 -5.49 4.73 -6.84
C LEU A 55 -5.04 6.16 -7.08
N HIS A 56 -5.99 7.02 -7.46
CA HIS A 56 -5.72 8.42 -7.72
C HIS A 56 -5.11 9.13 -6.50
N ASP A 57 -5.59 8.83 -5.32
CA ASP A 57 -5.21 9.54 -4.09
C ASP A 57 -4.51 8.67 -3.07
N ALA A 58 -4.34 7.38 -3.35
CA ALA A 58 -3.75 6.46 -2.38
C ALA A 58 -3.13 5.25 -3.05
N ALA A 59 -2.08 4.71 -2.44
CA ALA A 59 -1.60 3.36 -2.70
C ALA A 59 -1.97 2.51 -1.48
N ILE A 60 -2.44 1.29 -1.73
CA ILE A 60 -2.92 0.42 -0.68
C ILE A 60 -2.29 -0.94 -0.82
N PHE A 61 -1.67 -1.41 0.26
CA PHE A 61 -1.14 -2.76 0.39
C PHE A 61 -2.10 -3.53 1.30
N SER A 62 -2.87 -4.44 0.71
CA SER A 62 -3.88 -5.21 1.43
C SER A 62 -3.29 -6.55 1.86
N ILE A 63 -3.52 -6.93 3.10
CA ILE A 63 -2.95 -8.13 3.71
C ILE A 63 -4.07 -9.09 4.05
N PHE A 64 -3.93 -10.34 3.63
CA PHE A 64 -4.94 -11.37 3.82
C PHE A 64 -4.40 -12.50 4.68
N LYS A 65 -5.22 -12.99 5.56
CA LYS A 65 -4.94 -14.22 6.29
C LYS A 65 -5.29 -15.45 5.45
N ARG A 66 -6.32 -15.33 4.60
CA ARG A 66 -6.73 -16.36 3.67
C ARG A 66 -7.02 -15.74 2.32
N THR A 67 -6.78 -16.52 1.27
CA THR A 67 -7.07 -16.10 -0.09
C THR A 67 -8.59 -15.89 -0.28
N ALA A 68 -8.95 -14.86 -1.03
CA ALA A 68 -10.34 -14.54 -1.39
C ALA A 68 -11.22 -14.04 -0.23
N GLU A 69 -10.65 -13.70 0.90
CA GLU A 69 -11.37 -13.05 1.99
C GLU A 69 -11.14 -11.55 1.99
N HIS A 70 -11.80 -10.84 2.91
CA HIS A 70 -11.52 -9.43 3.14
C HIS A 70 -10.14 -9.27 3.76
N PRO A 71 -9.41 -8.20 3.44
CA PRO A 71 -8.11 -7.99 4.04
C PRO A 71 -8.24 -7.78 5.54
N ILE A 72 -7.32 -8.37 6.29
CA ILE A 72 -7.26 -8.19 7.74
C ILE A 72 -6.61 -6.87 8.12
N TYR A 73 -5.69 -6.38 7.28
CA TYR A 73 -5.07 -5.07 7.43
C TYR A 73 -4.82 -4.46 6.07
N ARG A 74 -4.78 -3.12 6.05
CA ARG A 74 -4.35 -2.36 4.88
C ARG A 74 -3.28 -1.38 5.32
N ILE A 75 -2.22 -1.28 4.54
CA ILE A 75 -1.22 -0.24 4.70
C ILE A 75 -1.50 0.78 3.62
N GLU A 76 -1.82 2.01 3.99
CA GLU A 76 -2.21 3.06 3.06
C GLU A 76 -1.16 4.15 3.00
N LYS A 77 -0.90 4.62 1.79
CA LYS A 77 -0.09 5.79 1.53
C LYS A 77 -0.98 6.84 0.89
N ARG A 78 -1.13 7.99 1.57
CA ARG A 78 -1.92 9.13 1.07
C ARG A 78 -1.07 10.39 1.09
N PRO A 79 -0.42 10.72 -0.05
CA PRO A 79 0.49 11.87 -0.08
C PRO A 79 -0.16 13.21 0.30
N ARG A 80 -1.46 13.35 0.08
CA ARG A 80 -2.18 14.58 0.45
C ARG A 80 -2.12 14.86 1.94
N LEU A 81 -1.92 13.84 2.76
CA LEU A 81 -1.88 13.99 4.22
C LEU A 81 -0.46 14.16 4.75
N LYS A 82 0.53 14.29 3.87
CA LYS A 82 1.93 14.36 4.25
C LYS A 82 2.21 15.46 5.27
N ASN A 83 1.61 16.64 5.08
CA ASN A 83 1.84 17.79 5.94
C ASN A 83 0.70 18.04 6.93
N ARG A 84 -0.14 17.04 7.14
CA ARG A 84 -1.30 17.17 8.05
C ARG A 84 -1.26 16.08 9.11
N GLN A 85 -1.89 14.96 8.81
CA GLN A 85 -2.06 13.86 9.76
C GLN A 85 -1.02 12.76 9.58
N GLY A 86 -0.36 12.75 8.45
CA GLY A 86 0.63 11.73 8.12
C GLY A 86 0.26 10.97 6.87
N GLU A 87 1.27 10.71 6.06
CA GLU A 87 1.12 10.09 4.74
C GLU A 87 0.74 8.61 4.83
N TYR A 88 1.14 7.93 5.89
CA TYR A 88 0.99 6.48 6.02
C TYR A 88 0.03 6.11 7.14
N ALA A 89 -0.72 5.03 6.93
CA ALA A 89 -1.64 4.53 7.94
C ALA A 89 -1.77 3.02 7.85
N VAL A 90 -2.03 2.38 8.98
CA VAL A 90 -2.47 1.00 9.06
C VAL A 90 -3.94 0.98 9.43
N ILE A 91 -4.73 0.27 8.64
CA ILE A 91 -6.18 0.17 8.81
C ILE A 91 -6.53 -1.27 9.14
N GLY A 92 -7.34 -1.48 10.16
CA GLY A 92 -7.82 -2.80 10.52
C GLY A 92 -8.97 -3.27 9.64
N MET A 93 -9.38 -4.52 9.84
CA MET A 93 -10.43 -5.15 9.05
C MET A 93 -11.77 -4.42 9.16
N ASP A 94 -12.02 -3.80 10.29
CA ASP A 94 -13.25 -3.03 10.54
C ASP A 94 -13.19 -1.61 9.99
N GLY A 95 -12.11 -1.24 9.32
CA GLY A 95 -11.91 0.11 8.79
C GLY A 95 -11.31 1.09 9.79
N ARG A 96 -11.03 0.66 11.00
CA ARG A 96 -10.45 1.53 12.02
C ARG A 96 -8.98 1.80 11.74
N ILE A 97 -8.57 3.06 11.88
CA ILE A 97 -7.16 3.43 11.77
C ILE A 97 -6.44 3.00 13.03
N LEU A 98 -5.50 2.07 12.90
CA LEU A 98 -4.71 1.58 14.02
C LEU A 98 -3.53 2.49 14.32
N LYS A 99 -2.95 3.08 13.30
CA LYS A 99 -1.84 4.01 13.42
C LYS A 99 -1.76 4.86 12.16
N ARG A 100 -1.46 6.13 12.33
CA ARG A 100 -1.16 7.05 11.23
C ARG A 100 0.07 7.86 11.58
N GLY A 101 0.89 8.15 10.61
CA GLY A 101 2.09 8.96 10.84
C GLY A 101 2.85 9.26 9.57
N HIS A 102 3.99 9.92 9.75
CA HIS A 102 4.81 10.40 8.66
C HIS A 102 5.92 9.43 8.27
N ASP A 103 6.26 8.50 9.15
CA ASP A 103 7.31 7.53 8.92
C ASP A 103 6.72 6.13 8.78
N LEU A 104 6.87 5.53 7.60
CA LEU A 104 6.27 4.24 7.28
C LEU A 104 6.74 3.15 8.25
N LYS A 105 8.03 3.09 8.52
CA LYS A 105 8.57 2.05 9.38
C LYS A 105 7.97 2.10 10.79
N THR A 106 7.82 3.31 11.31
CA THR A 106 7.20 3.52 12.62
C THR A 106 5.72 3.12 12.60
N VAL A 107 5.02 3.50 11.54
CA VAL A 107 3.58 3.23 11.44
C VAL A 107 3.32 1.73 11.41
N ILE A 108 4.07 0.97 10.62
CA ILE A 108 3.81 -0.47 10.49
C ILE A 108 4.30 -1.29 11.68
N GLN A 109 5.06 -0.70 12.60
CA GLN A 109 5.47 -1.39 13.83
C GLN A 109 4.29 -1.85 14.68
N VAL A 110 3.13 -1.22 14.54
CA VAL A 110 1.92 -1.66 15.25
C VAL A 110 1.58 -3.12 14.90
N LEU A 111 1.88 -3.53 13.68
CA LEU A 111 1.64 -4.90 13.22
C LEU A 111 2.64 -5.88 13.83
N GLU A 112 3.89 -5.46 14.00
CA GLU A 112 4.91 -6.27 14.66
C GLU A 112 4.57 -6.51 16.15
N ARG A 113 4.05 -5.50 16.81
CA ARG A 113 3.60 -5.65 18.21
C ARG A 113 2.49 -6.68 18.33
N LYS A 114 1.59 -6.73 17.34
CA LYS A 114 0.54 -7.75 17.33
C LYS A 114 1.11 -9.15 17.17
N LEU A 115 2.17 -9.32 16.39
CA LEU A 115 2.86 -10.59 16.28
C LEU A 115 3.48 -11.01 17.61
N ILE A 116 4.16 -10.10 18.29
CA ILE A 116 4.75 -10.38 19.59
C ILE A 116 3.69 -10.83 20.58
N ARG A 117 2.52 -10.20 20.57
CA ARG A 117 1.41 -10.59 21.44
C ARG A 117 0.87 -11.98 21.12
N SER A 118 0.80 -12.34 19.83
CA SER A 118 0.25 -13.63 19.45
C SER A 118 1.19 -14.79 19.77
N VAL A 119 2.49 -14.58 19.88
CA VAL A 119 3.43 -15.63 20.24
C VAL A 119 3.77 -15.66 21.73
N SER A 120 3.38 -14.67 22.45
CA SER A 120 3.59 -14.63 23.91
C SER A 120 2.35 -15.06 24.68
#